data_ed1e31b8d02d2f44b988c39c4360336e
#
_entry.id   ed1e31b8d02d2f44b988c39c4360336e
#
_cell.length_a   1.000
_cell.length_b   1.000
_cell.length_c   1.000
_cell.angle_alpha   90.00
_cell.angle_beta   90.00
_cell.angle_gamma   90.00
#
_symmetry.space_group_name_H-M   'P 1'
#
loop_
_entity.id
_entity.type
_entity.pdbx_description
1 polymer ?
#
loop_
_entity_poly.entity_id
_entity_poly.type
_entity_poly.pdbx_seq_one_letter_code
_entity_poly.pdbx_strand_id
1 'polypeptide(L)'
;MAVLPISNKKNNNETGNIKPKTNKEKMSDLRLQIILSFGIVIPVVLAVVISVFSSVVANALKNQTADMIQKLNTQLNSNIDSHMKTISDNINMLLTDTEIVMYNPGNDPDPEIEKEIDTKLYSYALYSTYGDYGIVYSNGNTVGKISTKLKDAGGDALFNVLNKGLSRSSGGWSSELIPGRTTAVFLRKLNDSAIAVASIDSAELTDGFEGAMFVDGMEVFIADKSLVVISSTDDDVVPGSYLKTQISRSVDRSAMSTQVGDKYVVATNLLTNGWFVITAVQTDDVLAVLNKSLNRILMITIILTSLALIYICFMAYKIAASINQTVDKLDVKAQKDLLTGIYNKRSFEEIVDSNLKDPAPDMSYALIFMDVDNFKGVNDRCGHDVGDMVLKRFAHTIDTVFRDSDIKGRLGGDEFCVLVRMPEESDRNQLISNINEVCRRFTDALHKQADSARQDLPAVTSSMGAAIWAGIPEGFEELYHKADTALYASKKRGKDTWTIHGVEK
;
A
#
# COMPACT_ATOMS: atom_id res chain seq x y z
N MET A 1 -35.74 30.77 -18.42
CA MET A 1 -35.69 30.72 -19.92
C MET A 1 -34.46 31.49 -20.35
N ALA A 2 -33.41 30.85 -20.69
CA ALA A 2 -32.27 31.41 -21.43
C ALA A 2 -31.68 30.26 -22.28
N VAL A 3 -31.86 30.38 -23.57
CA VAL A 3 -31.47 29.43 -24.60
C VAL A 3 -29.99 29.65 -24.89
N LEU A 4 -29.17 28.62 -24.75
CA LEU A 4 -27.77 28.61 -25.22
C LEU A 4 -27.70 28.11 -26.65
N PRO A 5 -26.83 28.66 -27.53
CA PRO A 5 -26.77 28.30 -28.92
C PRO A 5 -25.99 27.00 -29.15
N ILE A 6 -26.54 26.18 -30.06
CA ILE A 6 -25.95 24.92 -30.54
C ILE A 6 -24.76 25.26 -31.45
N SER A 7 -23.55 24.96 -31.02
CA SER A 7 -22.34 25.03 -31.83
C SER A 7 -22.23 23.78 -32.72
N ASN A 8 -22.41 23.96 -34.03
CA ASN A 8 -22.13 22.97 -35.08
C ASN A 8 -20.61 22.70 -35.13
N LYS A 9 -20.13 21.62 -34.52
CA LYS A 9 -18.79 21.09 -34.79
C LYS A 9 -18.84 20.18 -36.01
N LYS A 10 -18.23 20.65 -37.09
CA LYS A 10 -17.92 19.86 -38.29
C LYS A 10 -17.14 18.59 -37.84
N ASN A 11 -17.69 17.45 -38.18
CA ASN A 11 -16.98 16.15 -38.13
C ASN A 11 -15.88 16.17 -39.22
N ASN A 12 -14.65 16.40 -38.81
CA ASN A 12 -13.50 15.99 -39.60
C ASN A 12 -13.25 14.50 -39.26
N ASN A 13 -13.75 13.64 -40.12
CA ASN A 13 -13.34 12.24 -40.20
C ASN A 13 -11.90 12.19 -40.75
N GLU A 14 -10.92 12.39 -39.90
CA GLU A 14 -9.58 11.86 -40.14
C GLU A 14 -9.62 10.34 -39.80
N THR A 15 -9.89 9.56 -40.83
CA THR A 15 -9.58 8.13 -40.85
C THR A 15 -8.05 8.01 -40.85
N GLY A 16 -7.45 8.21 -39.70
CA GLY A 16 -6.07 7.85 -39.47
C GLY A 16 -5.94 6.35 -39.70
N ASN A 17 -5.14 5.99 -40.70
CA ASN A 17 -4.76 4.63 -41.05
C ASN A 17 -4.01 4.03 -39.83
N ILE A 18 -4.74 3.47 -38.86
CA ILE A 18 -4.18 2.77 -37.72
C ILE A 18 -3.61 1.47 -38.27
N LYS A 19 -2.30 1.47 -38.55
CA LYS A 19 -1.59 0.24 -38.87
C LYS A 19 -1.92 -0.78 -37.79
N PRO A 20 -2.32 -2.01 -38.12
CA PRO A 20 -2.61 -3.03 -37.15
C PRO A 20 -1.34 -3.26 -36.32
N LYS A 21 -1.46 -3.07 -34.99
CA LYS A 21 -0.36 -3.29 -34.05
C LYS A 21 0.19 -4.70 -34.26
N THR A 22 1.50 -4.82 -34.34
CA THR A 22 2.19 -6.12 -34.41
C THR A 22 1.87 -6.96 -33.16
N ASN A 23 1.92 -8.26 -33.25
CA ASN A 23 1.71 -9.16 -32.11
C ASN A 23 2.63 -8.81 -30.93
N LYS A 24 3.83 -8.30 -31.19
CA LYS A 24 4.82 -7.84 -30.22
C LYS A 24 4.33 -6.59 -29.45
N GLU A 25 3.70 -5.64 -30.15
CA GLU A 25 3.11 -4.44 -29.54
C GLU A 25 1.87 -4.76 -28.70
N LYS A 26 0.99 -5.64 -29.20
CA LYS A 26 -0.19 -6.10 -28.43
C LYS A 26 0.20 -6.80 -27.15
N MET A 27 1.28 -7.59 -27.17
CA MET A 27 1.79 -8.30 -25.99
C MET A 27 2.46 -7.35 -24.98
N SER A 28 3.13 -6.30 -25.46
CA SER A 28 3.68 -5.22 -24.64
C SER A 28 2.57 -4.46 -23.90
N ASP A 29 1.48 -4.13 -24.60
CA ASP A 29 0.32 -3.44 -24.02
C ASP A 29 -0.38 -4.29 -22.96
N LEU A 30 -0.56 -5.59 -23.21
CA LEU A 30 -1.15 -6.52 -22.24
C LEU A 30 -0.30 -6.64 -20.96
N ARG A 31 1.03 -6.69 -21.08
CA ARG A 31 1.95 -6.68 -19.95
C ARG A 31 1.81 -5.42 -19.12
N LEU A 32 1.81 -4.27 -19.78
CA LEU A 32 1.66 -2.98 -19.12
C LEU A 32 0.32 -2.90 -18.37
N GLN A 33 -0.76 -3.37 -18.98
CA GLN A 33 -2.08 -3.41 -18.32
C GLN A 33 -2.12 -4.31 -17.10
N ILE A 34 -1.49 -5.48 -17.14
CA ILE A 34 -1.41 -6.40 -16.00
C ILE A 34 -0.60 -5.77 -14.86
N ILE A 35 0.58 -5.22 -15.17
CA ILE A 35 1.46 -4.58 -14.17
C ILE A 35 0.75 -3.36 -13.54
N LEU A 36 0.09 -2.52 -14.34
CA LEU A 36 -0.62 -1.35 -13.84
C LEU A 36 -1.85 -1.73 -13.00
N SER A 37 -2.63 -2.74 -13.41
CA SER A 37 -3.82 -3.16 -12.65
C SER A 37 -3.45 -3.73 -11.28
N PHE A 38 -2.51 -4.65 -11.21
CA PHE A 38 -2.09 -5.22 -9.92
C PHE A 38 -1.21 -4.26 -9.11
N GLY A 39 -0.36 -3.46 -9.77
CA GLY A 39 0.53 -2.50 -9.13
C GLY A 39 -0.18 -1.31 -8.48
N ILE A 40 -1.38 -0.95 -8.94
CA ILE A 40 -2.17 0.15 -8.39
C ILE A 40 -3.28 -0.36 -7.47
N VAL A 41 -4.03 -1.36 -7.90
CA VAL A 41 -5.22 -1.84 -7.17
C VAL A 41 -4.85 -2.43 -5.81
N ILE A 42 -3.80 -3.25 -5.73
CA ILE A 42 -3.40 -3.89 -4.46
C ILE A 42 -2.99 -2.86 -3.40
N PRO A 43 -2.07 -1.89 -3.66
CA PRO A 43 -1.73 -0.86 -2.69
C PRO A 43 -2.91 0.02 -2.28
N VAL A 44 -3.82 0.37 -3.20
CA VAL A 44 -5.00 1.18 -2.91
C VAL A 44 -5.96 0.43 -1.98
N VAL A 45 -6.29 -0.82 -2.29
CA VAL A 45 -7.16 -1.65 -1.44
C VAL A 45 -6.54 -1.82 -0.06
N LEU A 46 -5.23 -2.08 0.02
CA LEU A 46 -4.53 -2.24 1.28
C LEU A 46 -4.51 -0.96 2.10
N ALA A 47 -4.29 0.20 1.47
CA ALA A 47 -4.35 1.51 2.14
C ALA A 47 -5.75 1.79 2.73
N VAL A 48 -6.81 1.47 1.99
CA VAL A 48 -8.20 1.60 2.47
C VAL A 48 -8.44 0.67 3.66
N VAL A 49 -8.03 -0.59 3.58
CA VAL A 49 -8.18 -1.57 4.68
C VAL A 49 -7.43 -1.11 5.93
N ILE A 50 -6.17 -0.65 5.80
CA ILE A 50 -5.38 -0.14 6.92
C ILE A 50 -6.04 1.11 7.52
N SER A 51 -6.54 2.03 6.70
CA SER A 51 -7.22 3.26 7.17
C SER A 51 -8.48 2.94 7.97
N VAL A 52 -9.33 2.05 7.46
CA VAL A 52 -10.56 1.61 8.15
C VAL A 52 -10.21 0.89 9.45
N PHE A 53 -9.26 -0.05 9.41
CA PHE A 53 -8.80 -0.78 10.59
C PHE A 53 -8.24 0.17 11.65
N SER A 54 -7.38 1.12 11.27
CA SER A 54 -6.82 2.13 12.16
C SER A 54 -7.91 2.96 12.85
N SER A 55 -8.92 3.40 12.10
CA SER A 55 -10.05 4.16 12.65
C SER A 55 -10.87 3.36 13.67
N VAL A 56 -11.15 2.09 13.34
CA VAL A 56 -11.91 1.20 14.24
C VAL A 56 -11.14 0.94 15.54
N VAL A 57 -9.85 0.63 15.44
CA VAL A 57 -8.99 0.36 16.62
C VAL A 57 -8.80 1.63 17.46
N ALA A 58 -8.60 2.79 16.83
CA ALA A 58 -8.47 4.05 17.54
C ALA A 58 -9.73 4.38 18.35
N ASN A 59 -10.90 4.21 17.77
CA ASN A 59 -12.17 4.42 18.47
C ASN A 59 -12.39 3.40 19.61
N ALA A 60 -12.05 2.13 19.37
CA ALA A 60 -12.14 1.10 20.41
C ALA A 60 -11.21 1.43 21.58
N LEU A 61 -9.96 1.87 21.30
CA LEU A 61 -8.99 2.22 22.34
C LEU A 61 -9.43 3.45 23.14
N LYS A 62 -9.95 4.49 22.47
CA LYS A 62 -10.52 5.67 23.16
C LYS A 62 -11.65 5.28 24.10
N ASN A 63 -12.58 4.44 23.64
CA ASN A 63 -13.71 3.99 24.46
C ASN A 63 -13.24 3.12 25.64
N GLN A 64 -12.29 2.21 25.41
CA GLN A 64 -11.71 1.39 26.49
C GLN A 64 -11.00 2.25 27.52
N THR A 65 -10.24 3.27 27.08
CA THR A 65 -9.58 4.22 27.99
C THR A 65 -10.64 5.03 28.76
N ALA A 66 -11.71 5.48 28.11
CA ALA A 66 -12.81 6.17 28.76
C ALA A 66 -13.44 5.33 29.88
N ASP A 67 -13.70 4.05 29.64
CA ASP A 67 -14.22 3.13 30.66
C ASP A 67 -13.24 2.95 31.83
N MET A 68 -11.93 2.85 31.52
CA MET A 68 -10.90 2.67 32.54
C MET A 68 -10.76 3.92 33.42
N ILE A 69 -10.66 5.12 32.83
CA ILE A 69 -10.56 6.37 33.60
C ILE A 69 -11.83 6.65 34.38
N GLN A 70 -13.02 6.25 33.89
CA GLN A 70 -14.27 6.38 34.64
C GLN A 70 -14.27 5.50 35.89
N LYS A 71 -13.81 4.25 35.78
CA LYS A 71 -13.69 3.35 36.94
C LYS A 71 -12.69 3.89 37.96
N LEU A 72 -11.53 4.34 37.49
CA LEU A 72 -10.53 4.97 38.35
C LEU A 72 -11.11 6.23 39.01
N ASN A 73 -11.72 7.11 38.25
CA ASN A 73 -12.31 8.34 38.77
C ASN A 73 -13.39 8.07 39.83
N THR A 74 -14.17 6.99 39.66
CA THR A 74 -15.16 6.55 40.66
C THR A 74 -14.48 6.05 41.94
N GLN A 75 -13.38 5.33 41.80
CA GLN A 75 -12.61 4.86 42.98
C GLN A 75 -11.97 6.04 43.71
N LEU A 76 -11.33 6.97 42.99
CA LEU A 76 -10.75 8.17 43.58
C LEU A 76 -11.83 9.01 44.27
N ASN A 77 -12.98 9.21 43.64
CA ASN A 77 -14.12 9.92 44.25
C ASN A 77 -14.55 9.28 45.57
N SER A 78 -14.70 7.96 45.59
CA SER A 78 -15.09 7.23 46.80
C SER A 78 -14.04 7.38 47.90
N ASN A 79 -12.75 7.32 47.57
CA ASN A 79 -11.67 7.49 48.53
C ASN A 79 -11.66 8.91 49.11
N ILE A 80 -11.74 9.93 48.25
CA ILE A 80 -11.78 11.35 48.72
C ILE A 80 -13.01 11.62 49.58
N ASP A 81 -14.18 11.18 49.13
CA ASP A 81 -15.44 11.34 49.92
C ASP A 81 -15.32 10.64 51.26
N SER A 82 -14.76 9.46 51.35
CA SER A 82 -14.54 8.74 52.58
C SER A 82 -13.60 9.51 53.55
N HIS A 83 -12.47 10.04 53.03
CA HIS A 83 -11.58 10.87 53.83
C HIS A 83 -12.22 12.14 54.32
N MET A 84 -12.86 12.87 53.42
CA MET A 84 -13.57 14.12 53.75
C MET A 84 -14.72 13.89 54.76
N LYS A 85 -15.45 12.79 54.62
CA LYS A 85 -16.49 12.37 55.54
C LYS A 85 -15.90 12.04 56.91
N THR A 86 -14.81 11.26 56.99
CA THR A 86 -14.13 10.93 58.27
C THR A 86 -13.75 12.22 59.01
N ILE A 87 -13.14 13.17 58.31
CA ILE A 87 -12.75 14.46 58.89
C ILE A 87 -13.97 15.24 59.38
N SER A 88 -15.04 15.35 58.56
CA SER A 88 -16.24 16.05 58.96
C SER A 88 -16.97 15.38 60.14
N ASP A 89 -16.97 14.03 60.18
CA ASP A 89 -17.59 13.28 61.27
C ASP A 89 -16.78 13.46 62.58
N ASN A 90 -15.43 13.44 62.52
CA ASN A 90 -14.56 13.72 63.65
C ASN A 90 -14.84 15.13 64.27
N ILE A 91 -14.91 16.14 63.40
CA ILE A 91 -15.25 17.50 63.85
C ILE A 91 -16.68 17.56 64.41
N ASN A 92 -17.66 16.89 63.78
CA ASN A 92 -19.03 16.85 64.26
C ASN A 92 -19.18 16.15 65.63
N MET A 93 -18.31 15.19 65.91
CA MET A 93 -18.28 14.54 67.25
C MET A 93 -17.95 15.51 68.39
N LEU A 94 -17.19 16.57 68.12
CA LEU A 94 -16.94 17.66 69.10
C LEU A 94 -18.22 18.32 69.60
N LEU A 95 -19.29 18.32 68.78
CA LEU A 95 -20.61 18.85 69.19
C LEU A 95 -21.28 18.03 70.32
N THR A 96 -20.88 16.78 70.49
CA THR A 96 -21.43 15.90 71.53
C THR A 96 -20.71 16.06 72.88
N ASP A 97 -19.57 16.72 72.86
CA ASP A 97 -18.78 16.99 74.05
C ASP A 97 -19.19 18.32 74.67
N THR A 98 -19.91 18.26 75.76
CA THR A 98 -20.47 19.42 76.44
C THR A 98 -19.40 20.38 76.97
N GLU A 99 -18.26 19.84 77.40
CA GLU A 99 -17.16 20.65 77.91
C GLU A 99 -16.55 21.49 76.77
N ILE A 100 -16.31 20.87 75.64
CA ILE A 100 -15.76 21.57 74.47
C ILE A 100 -16.77 22.62 73.98
N VAL A 101 -18.04 22.27 73.88
CA VAL A 101 -19.08 23.19 73.32
C VAL A 101 -19.31 24.36 74.26
N MET A 102 -19.21 24.18 75.59
CA MET A 102 -19.45 25.22 76.58
C MET A 102 -18.21 26.03 76.91
N TYR A 103 -17.02 25.55 76.60
CA TYR A 103 -15.78 26.25 76.87
C TYR A 103 -15.66 27.55 76.09
N ASN A 104 -15.41 28.62 76.88
CA ASN A 104 -15.14 29.96 76.33
C ASN A 104 -13.94 30.54 77.12
N PRO A 105 -12.75 30.59 76.55
CA PRO A 105 -11.55 31.00 77.28
C PRO A 105 -11.55 32.44 77.80
N GLY A 106 -12.48 33.28 77.30
CA GLY A 106 -12.53 34.68 77.72
C GLY A 106 -11.16 35.37 77.62
N ASN A 107 -10.81 36.17 78.68
CA ASN A 107 -9.48 36.80 78.80
C ASN A 107 -8.51 35.98 79.68
N ASP A 108 -8.99 34.90 80.32
CA ASP A 108 -8.21 34.04 81.21
C ASP A 108 -8.47 32.57 80.88
N PRO A 109 -7.74 32.02 79.90
CA PRO A 109 -7.91 30.65 79.45
C PRO A 109 -7.48 29.63 80.59
N ASP A 110 -8.26 28.55 80.73
CA ASP A 110 -7.90 27.47 81.59
C ASP A 110 -6.96 26.48 80.95
N PRO A 111 -5.67 26.38 81.35
CA PRO A 111 -4.68 25.57 80.67
C PRO A 111 -4.95 24.02 80.82
N GLU A 112 -5.69 23.59 81.81
CA GLU A 112 -6.01 22.15 82.00
C GLU A 112 -7.10 21.76 81.01
N ILE A 113 -8.13 22.56 80.82
CA ILE A 113 -9.23 22.33 79.87
C ILE A 113 -8.68 22.39 78.50
N GLU A 114 -7.86 23.42 78.14
CA GLU A 114 -7.26 23.54 76.83
C GLU A 114 -6.39 22.33 76.47
N LYS A 115 -5.64 21.79 77.40
CA LYS A 115 -4.82 20.59 77.19
C LYS A 115 -5.67 19.33 77.02
N GLU A 116 -6.83 19.23 77.68
CA GLU A 116 -7.76 18.12 77.51
C GLU A 116 -8.38 18.19 76.11
N ILE A 117 -8.84 19.38 75.69
CA ILE A 117 -9.34 19.63 74.35
C ILE A 117 -8.27 19.29 73.29
N ASP A 118 -7.04 19.75 73.46
CA ASP A 118 -5.92 19.45 72.58
C ASP A 118 -5.64 17.97 72.48
N THR A 119 -5.69 17.23 73.59
CA THR A 119 -5.53 15.78 73.58
C THR A 119 -6.63 15.07 72.81
N LYS A 120 -7.89 15.51 72.94
CA LYS A 120 -9.00 14.97 72.18
C LYS A 120 -8.84 15.26 70.69
N LEU A 121 -8.51 16.49 70.30
CA LEU A 121 -8.22 16.86 68.90
C LEU A 121 -7.06 16.06 68.33
N TYR A 122 -6.00 15.88 69.09
CA TYR A 122 -4.85 15.08 68.68
C TYR A 122 -5.24 13.61 68.45
N SER A 123 -6.14 13.05 69.27
CA SER A 123 -6.61 11.67 69.08
C SER A 123 -7.36 11.52 67.74
N TYR A 124 -8.16 12.49 67.34
CA TYR A 124 -8.81 12.48 66.03
C TYR A 124 -7.82 12.63 64.87
N ALA A 125 -6.77 13.45 65.03
CA ALA A 125 -5.70 13.59 64.04
C ALA A 125 -4.88 12.27 63.86
N LEU A 126 -4.70 11.47 64.92
CA LEU A 126 -4.05 10.17 64.86
C LEU A 126 -4.86 9.14 64.05
N TYR A 127 -6.17 9.22 64.08
CA TYR A 127 -7.07 8.30 63.34
C TYR A 127 -7.36 8.76 61.93
N SER A 128 -7.07 10.02 61.56
CA SER A 128 -7.12 10.49 60.21
C SER A 128 -5.71 10.72 59.71
N THR A 129 -5.33 10.02 58.68
CA THR A 129 -4.00 10.12 58.06
C THR A 129 -3.76 11.53 57.44
N TYR A 130 -4.77 12.35 57.42
CA TYR A 130 -4.78 13.65 56.73
C TYR A 130 -5.44 14.72 57.60
N GLY A 131 -4.84 15.92 57.67
CA GLY A 131 -5.42 17.14 58.20
C GLY A 131 -4.99 17.54 59.62
N ASP A 132 -4.99 18.84 59.79
CA ASP A 132 -4.82 19.52 61.08
C ASP A 132 -6.17 19.84 61.70
N TYR A 133 -6.32 19.62 63.01
CA TYR A 133 -7.57 19.86 63.74
C TYR A 133 -7.35 20.87 64.86
N GLY A 134 -8.26 21.85 64.95
CA GLY A 134 -8.23 22.85 66.01
C GLY A 134 -9.52 23.55 66.22
N ILE A 135 -9.60 24.40 67.25
CA ILE A 135 -10.73 25.29 67.55
C ILE A 135 -10.20 26.72 67.57
N VAL A 136 -10.95 27.62 66.97
CA VAL A 136 -10.67 29.06 66.96
C VAL A 136 -11.78 29.77 67.69
N TYR A 137 -11.39 30.56 68.67
CA TYR A 137 -12.32 31.33 69.55
C TYR A 137 -12.41 32.78 69.09
N SER A 138 -13.50 33.43 69.44
CA SER A 138 -13.83 34.83 69.05
C SER A 138 -12.85 35.85 69.65
N ASN A 139 -12.15 35.51 70.72
CA ASN A 139 -11.10 36.35 71.35
C ASN A 139 -9.70 36.19 70.67
N GLY A 140 -9.59 35.37 69.64
CA GLY A 140 -8.34 35.12 68.93
C GLY A 140 -7.57 33.92 69.46
N ASN A 141 -7.96 33.29 70.58
CA ASN A 141 -7.33 32.10 71.09
C ASN A 141 -7.55 30.89 70.15
N THR A 142 -6.59 29.97 70.13
CA THR A 142 -6.66 28.73 69.34
C THR A 142 -6.21 27.56 70.17
N VAL A 143 -6.95 26.45 70.12
CA VAL A 143 -6.57 25.16 70.76
C VAL A 143 -6.44 24.11 69.65
N GLY A 144 -5.43 23.22 69.75
CA GLY A 144 -5.12 22.24 68.72
C GLY A 144 -4.19 22.76 67.66
N LYS A 145 -4.04 21.96 66.59
CA LYS A 145 -3.18 22.30 65.45
C LYS A 145 -3.96 23.03 64.37
N ILE A 146 -3.67 24.31 64.17
CA ILE A 146 -4.24 25.11 63.11
C ILE A 146 -3.13 25.31 62.07
N SER A 147 -3.46 25.05 60.77
CA SER A 147 -2.54 25.25 59.65
C SER A 147 -1.96 26.69 59.69
N THR A 148 -0.66 26.83 59.52
CA THR A 148 0.03 28.11 59.43
C THR A 148 -0.53 28.96 58.27
N LYS A 149 -0.84 28.35 57.13
CA LYS A 149 -1.47 29.04 55.98
C LYS A 149 -2.81 29.66 56.34
N LEU A 150 -3.60 28.97 57.20
CA LEU A 150 -4.90 29.48 57.66
C LEU A 150 -4.73 30.59 58.68
N LYS A 151 -3.76 30.48 59.62
CA LYS A 151 -3.42 31.55 60.58
C LYS A 151 -2.95 32.80 59.87
N ASP A 152 -2.05 32.66 58.91
CA ASP A 152 -1.51 33.77 58.14
C ASP A 152 -2.60 34.48 57.30
N ALA A 153 -3.52 33.69 56.72
CA ALA A 153 -4.65 34.24 55.95
C ALA A 153 -5.66 35.01 56.78
N GLY A 154 -5.88 34.59 58.04
CA GLY A 154 -6.85 35.21 58.95
C GLY A 154 -6.27 36.28 59.86
N GLY A 155 -4.99 36.21 60.21
CA GLY A 155 -4.34 37.08 61.18
C GLY A 155 -5.14 37.17 62.49
N ASP A 156 -5.15 38.37 63.11
CA ASP A 156 -5.91 38.65 64.31
C ASP A 156 -7.43 38.55 64.10
N ALA A 157 -7.93 38.49 62.90
CA ALA A 157 -9.33 38.38 62.54
C ALA A 157 -9.74 36.96 62.10
N LEU A 158 -8.94 35.95 62.40
CA LEU A 158 -9.15 34.56 61.92
C LEU A 158 -10.59 34.08 62.19
N PHE A 159 -11.10 34.25 63.39
CA PHE A 159 -12.47 33.86 63.75
C PHE A 159 -13.53 34.51 62.82
N ASN A 160 -13.37 35.78 62.51
CA ASN A 160 -14.32 36.53 61.65
C ASN A 160 -14.27 36.01 60.19
N VAL A 161 -13.06 35.65 59.70
CA VAL A 161 -12.88 35.07 58.35
C VAL A 161 -13.59 33.71 58.29
N LEU A 162 -13.39 32.85 59.29
CA LEU A 162 -14.03 31.53 59.40
C LEU A 162 -15.57 31.66 59.57
N ASN A 163 -16.04 32.55 60.40
CA ASN A 163 -17.46 32.78 60.65
C ASN A 163 -18.17 33.31 59.37
N LYS A 164 -17.51 34.12 58.61
CA LYS A 164 -18.01 34.54 57.28
C LYS A 164 -18.12 33.38 56.30
N GLY A 165 -17.18 32.41 56.33
CA GLY A 165 -17.24 31.17 55.59
C GLY A 165 -18.46 30.32 55.93
N LEU A 166 -18.93 30.39 57.19
CA LEU A 166 -20.10 29.68 57.73
C LEU A 166 -21.45 30.42 57.50
N SER A 167 -21.43 31.61 56.91
CA SER A 167 -22.63 32.52 56.85
C SER A 167 -23.87 31.94 56.18
N ARG A 168 -23.81 30.74 55.58
CA ARG A 168 -24.93 30.06 54.88
C ARG A 168 -25.25 28.67 55.46
N SER A 169 -24.42 28.15 56.38
CA SER A 169 -24.60 26.79 56.96
C SER A 169 -23.92 26.71 58.34
N SER A 170 -24.37 25.78 59.22
CA SER A 170 -23.69 25.49 60.51
C SER A 170 -22.38 24.78 60.36
N GLY A 171 -22.01 24.35 59.17
CA GLY A 171 -20.74 23.68 58.84
C GLY A 171 -20.64 23.29 57.37
N GLY A 172 -19.42 23.08 56.88
CA GLY A 172 -19.16 22.64 55.53
C GLY A 172 -17.71 22.82 55.11
N TRP A 173 -17.42 22.27 53.93
CA TRP A 173 -16.11 22.38 53.29
C TRP A 173 -16.01 23.71 52.51
N SER A 174 -14.85 24.34 52.59
CA SER A 174 -14.52 25.56 51.83
C SER A 174 -13.08 25.47 51.36
N SER A 175 -12.82 25.88 50.12
CA SER A 175 -11.49 26.08 49.53
C SER A 175 -11.11 27.52 49.32
N GLU A 176 -12.05 28.46 49.62
CA GLU A 176 -11.94 29.89 49.30
C GLU A 176 -11.32 30.73 50.44
N LEU A 177 -11.16 30.11 51.62
CA LEU A 177 -10.73 30.85 52.80
C LEU A 177 -9.25 31.20 52.83
N ILE A 178 -8.42 30.46 52.07
CA ILE A 178 -7.00 30.67 51.96
C ILE A 178 -6.67 31.23 50.57
N PRO A 179 -5.90 32.34 50.52
CA PRO A 179 -5.40 32.82 49.24
C PRO A 179 -4.63 31.72 48.47
N GLY A 180 -4.89 31.62 47.17
CA GLY A 180 -4.30 30.59 46.32
C GLY A 180 -4.92 29.18 46.50
N ARG A 181 -5.94 29.02 47.32
CA ARG A 181 -6.68 27.76 47.57
C ARG A 181 -5.80 26.54 47.87
N THR A 182 -4.66 26.76 48.49
CA THR A 182 -3.66 25.72 48.79
C THR A 182 -4.03 24.80 49.95
N THR A 183 -5.19 25.04 50.60
CA THR A 183 -5.70 24.25 51.72
C THR A 183 -7.21 24.15 51.69
N ALA A 184 -7.74 22.94 51.76
CA ALA A 184 -9.18 22.70 51.94
C ALA A 184 -9.50 22.73 53.42
N VAL A 185 -10.59 23.43 53.78
CA VAL A 185 -10.95 23.64 55.20
C VAL A 185 -12.39 23.18 55.44
N PHE A 186 -12.57 22.32 56.44
CA PHE A 186 -13.89 22.01 56.99
C PHE A 186 -14.14 22.86 58.23
N LEU A 187 -15.27 23.53 58.27
CA LEU A 187 -15.69 24.38 59.35
C LEU A 187 -16.94 23.83 60.05
N ARG A 188 -16.98 23.94 61.36
CA ARG A 188 -18.17 23.64 62.16
C ARG A 188 -18.30 24.61 63.28
N LYS A 189 -19.42 25.32 63.31
CA LYS A 189 -19.75 26.20 64.45
C LYS A 189 -20.08 25.33 65.67
N LEU A 190 -19.32 25.48 66.77
CA LEU A 190 -19.57 24.83 68.04
C LEU A 190 -20.57 25.64 68.89
N ASN A 191 -20.36 26.96 68.99
CA ASN A 191 -21.20 27.95 69.64
C ASN A 191 -20.94 29.32 69.01
N ASP A 192 -21.51 30.40 69.56
CA ASP A 192 -21.35 31.75 69.02
C ASP A 192 -19.92 32.30 69.14
N SER A 193 -19.11 31.74 69.98
CA SER A 193 -17.72 32.14 70.26
C SER A 193 -16.66 31.16 69.83
N ALA A 194 -17.04 29.98 69.28
CA ALA A 194 -16.10 28.92 68.94
C ALA A 194 -16.43 28.24 67.63
N ILE A 195 -15.42 28.07 66.77
CA ILE A 195 -15.49 27.38 65.48
C ILE A 195 -14.44 26.28 65.48
N ALA A 196 -14.87 25.00 65.31
CA ALA A 196 -13.99 23.90 65.05
C ALA A 196 -13.58 23.90 63.58
N VAL A 197 -12.33 23.61 63.33
CA VAL A 197 -11.66 23.64 62.04
C VAL A 197 -10.87 22.38 61.82
N ALA A 198 -11.04 21.77 60.66
CA ALA A 198 -10.08 20.85 60.12
C ALA A 198 -9.53 21.36 58.77
N SER A 199 -8.25 21.21 58.56
CA SER A 199 -7.61 21.68 57.31
C SER A 199 -6.73 20.57 56.71
N ILE A 200 -6.85 20.44 55.39
CA ILE A 200 -6.02 19.51 54.59
C ILE A 200 -5.24 20.33 53.58
N ASP A 201 -3.95 20.10 53.44
CA ASP A 201 -3.18 20.74 52.37
C ASP A 201 -3.66 20.20 51.03
N SER A 202 -3.76 21.07 50.03
CA SER A 202 -4.25 20.71 48.68
C SER A 202 -3.42 19.62 48.02
N ALA A 203 -2.10 19.58 48.31
CA ALA A 203 -1.23 18.54 47.80
C ALA A 203 -1.58 17.15 48.37
N GLU A 204 -1.98 17.09 49.66
CA GLU A 204 -2.36 15.84 50.35
C GLU A 204 -3.64 15.22 49.77
N LEU A 205 -4.51 16.00 49.13
CA LEU A 205 -5.76 15.50 48.56
C LEU A 205 -5.54 14.63 47.31
N THR A 206 -4.41 14.83 46.60
CA THR A 206 -4.03 14.03 45.44
C THR A 206 -2.81 13.15 45.70
N ASP A 207 -2.28 13.18 46.91
CA ASP A 207 -1.16 12.32 47.34
C ASP A 207 -1.56 10.83 47.16
N GLY A 208 -0.65 10.05 46.62
CA GLY A 208 -0.88 8.62 46.36
C GLY A 208 -1.67 8.30 45.08
N PHE A 209 -2.14 9.29 44.32
CA PHE A 209 -2.81 9.03 43.03
C PHE A 209 -1.84 8.64 41.92
N GLU A 210 -0.57 9.01 42.02
CA GLU A 210 0.45 8.68 41.01
C GLU A 210 0.55 7.15 40.75
N GLY A 211 0.42 6.35 41.78
CA GLY A 211 0.44 4.87 41.68
C GLY A 211 -0.80 4.29 40.94
N ALA A 212 -1.85 5.05 40.78
CA ALA A 212 -3.08 4.65 40.08
C ALA A 212 -3.11 5.05 38.60
N MET A 213 -2.15 5.86 38.14
CA MET A 213 -2.06 6.31 36.79
C MET A 213 -1.58 5.18 35.89
N PHE A 214 -2.36 4.83 34.88
CA PHE A 214 -2.06 3.72 33.95
C PHE A 214 -1.72 4.19 32.53
N VAL A 215 -1.81 5.48 32.27
CA VAL A 215 -1.45 6.12 31.00
C VAL A 215 -0.53 7.30 31.27
N ASP A 216 0.55 7.40 30.52
CA ASP A 216 1.43 8.57 30.57
C ASP A 216 0.62 9.84 30.21
N GLY A 217 0.88 10.92 30.95
CA GLY A 217 0.15 12.19 30.74
C GLY A 217 -1.29 12.20 31.28
N MET A 218 -1.69 11.25 32.12
CA MET A 218 -2.94 11.29 32.84
C MET A 218 -2.87 12.33 33.98
N GLU A 219 -3.84 13.22 34.02
CA GLU A 219 -3.96 14.30 35.00
C GLU A 219 -5.24 14.10 35.86
N VAL A 220 -5.14 14.26 37.18
CA VAL A 220 -6.27 14.23 38.09
C VAL A 220 -6.40 15.60 38.77
N PHE A 221 -7.60 16.12 38.77
CA PHE A 221 -7.93 17.39 39.39
C PHE A 221 -9.05 17.23 40.42
N ILE A 222 -8.92 17.93 41.51
CA ILE A 222 -10.06 18.25 42.41
C ILE A 222 -10.38 19.71 42.19
N ALA A 223 -11.63 20.00 41.83
CA ALA A 223 -12.09 21.38 41.52
C ALA A 223 -13.39 21.71 42.25
N ASP A 224 -13.59 22.97 42.53
CA ASP A 224 -14.86 23.46 43.13
C ASP A 224 -15.98 23.55 42.06
N LYS A 225 -17.18 23.99 42.51
CA LYS A 225 -18.37 24.18 41.65
C LYS A 225 -18.13 25.16 40.49
N SER A 226 -17.15 26.04 40.61
CA SER A 226 -16.77 27.02 39.61
C SER A 226 -15.66 26.50 38.67
N LEU A 227 -15.23 25.27 38.86
CA LEU A 227 -14.08 24.62 38.17
C LEU A 227 -12.76 25.35 38.44
N VAL A 228 -12.63 25.91 39.63
CA VAL A 228 -11.31 26.36 40.13
C VAL A 228 -10.63 25.19 40.79
N VAL A 229 -9.39 24.94 40.40
CA VAL A 229 -8.58 23.80 40.86
C VAL A 229 -8.22 24.00 42.33
N ILE A 230 -8.50 22.99 43.15
CA ILE A 230 -8.10 22.89 44.56
C ILE A 230 -6.83 22.09 44.65
N SER A 231 -6.75 20.97 43.94
CA SER A 231 -5.60 20.09 43.87
C SER A 231 -5.42 19.47 42.52
N SER A 232 -4.20 19.16 42.14
CA SER A 232 -3.85 18.52 40.85
C SER A 232 -2.65 17.60 41.05
N THR A 233 -2.60 16.53 40.22
CA THR A 233 -1.39 15.72 40.05
C THR A 233 -0.46 16.32 38.99
N ASP A 234 -0.86 17.38 38.29
CA ASP A 234 -0.02 18.13 37.37
C ASP A 234 0.64 19.27 38.13
N ASP A 235 1.97 19.18 38.30
CA ASP A 235 2.80 20.14 39.04
C ASP A 235 2.77 21.55 38.40
N ASP A 236 2.47 21.64 37.11
CA ASP A 236 2.36 22.92 36.39
C ASP A 236 1.04 23.65 36.68
N VAL A 237 0.08 22.99 37.34
CA VAL A 237 -1.23 23.55 37.65
C VAL A 237 -1.26 24.10 39.08
N VAL A 238 -1.31 25.43 39.18
CA VAL A 238 -1.36 26.12 40.48
C VAL A 238 -2.77 26.02 41.07
N PRO A 239 -2.93 25.56 42.33
CA PRO A 239 -4.18 25.62 43.05
C PRO A 239 -4.74 27.06 43.03
N GLY A 240 -6.06 27.22 42.87
CA GLY A 240 -6.72 28.51 42.70
C GLY A 240 -6.81 28.99 41.25
N SER A 241 -6.15 28.31 40.31
CA SER A 241 -6.33 28.56 38.87
C SER A 241 -7.61 27.93 38.34
N TYR A 242 -8.11 28.44 37.22
CA TYR A 242 -9.21 27.78 36.52
C TYR A 242 -8.71 26.54 35.76
N LEU A 243 -9.54 25.51 35.76
CA LEU A 243 -9.30 24.32 34.97
C LEU A 243 -9.03 24.66 33.49
N LYS A 244 -8.08 24.02 32.86
CA LYS A 244 -7.74 24.21 31.43
C LYS A 244 -9.04 24.25 30.58
N THR A 245 -9.21 25.25 29.73
CA THR A 245 -10.45 25.49 28.96
C THR A 245 -10.90 24.25 28.15
N GLN A 246 -9.98 23.48 27.68
CA GLN A 246 -10.28 22.27 26.88
C GLN A 246 -10.86 21.15 27.74
N ILE A 247 -10.39 20.98 28.97
CA ILE A 247 -10.91 20.02 29.92
C ILE A 247 -12.26 20.52 30.48
N SER A 248 -12.35 21.81 30.86
CA SER A 248 -13.55 22.40 31.45
C SER A 248 -14.79 22.33 30.56
N ARG A 249 -14.59 22.33 29.23
CA ARG A 249 -15.71 22.17 28.27
C ARG A 249 -16.27 20.75 28.25
N SER A 250 -15.48 19.77 28.65
CA SER A 250 -15.87 18.34 28.70
C SER A 250 -16.38 17.93 30.08
N VAL A 251 -16.42 18.85 31.07
CA VAL A 251 -16.94 18.56 32.41
C VAL A 251 -18.45 18.67 32.42
N ASP A 252 -19.12 17.55 32.69
CA ASP A 252 -20.56 17.55 32.98
C ASP A 252 -20.76 17.83 34.47
N ARG A 253 -21.42 18.95 34.76
CA ARG A 253 -21.66 19.40 36.15
C ARG A 253 -22.85 18.72 36.82
N SER A 254 -23.59 17.88 36.11
CA SER A 254 -24.83 17.30 36.61
C SER A 254 -24.69 15.90 37.22
N ALA A 255 -23.67 15.15 36.84
CA ALA A 255 -23.52 13.77 37.30
C ALA A 255 -22.10 13.19 37.00
N MET A 256 -21.96 11.92 37.33
CA MET A 256 -20.87 11.09 36.85
C MET A 256 -20.95 10.96 35.33
N SER A 257 -19.90 11.37 34.61
CA SER A 257 -19.86 11.33 33.17
C SER A 257 -18.45 11.06 32.64
N THR A 258 -18.38 10.48 31.42
CA THR A 258 -17.13 10.42 30.65
C THR A 258 -17.37 10.97 29.27
N GLN A 259 -16.56 11.91 28.84
CA GLN A 259 -16.61 12.50 27.53
C GLN A 259 -15.34 12.19 26.75
N VAL A 260 -15.50 11.63 25.56
CA VAL A 260 -14.41 11.36 24.62
C VAL A 260 -14.37 12.50 23.60
N GLY A 261 -13.45 13.43 23.84
CA GLY A 261 -13.22 14.54 22.93
C GLY A 261 -12.09 14.27 21.93
N ASP A 262 -11.87 15.24 21.04
CA ASP A 262 -10.78 15.17 20.05
C ASP A 262 -9.39 15.26 20.71
N LYS A 263 -9.26 16.08 21.77
CA LYS A 263 -7.99 16.34 22.44
C LYS A 263 -7.85 15.65 23.79
N TYR A 264 -8.94 15.46 24.51
CA TYR A 264 -8.95 14.86 25.84
C TYR A 264 -10.09 13.85 25.99
N VAL A 265 -9.80 12.78 26.71
CA VAL A 265 -10.82 11.92 27.33
C VAL A 265 -10.93 12.37 28.76
N VAL A 266 -12.13 12.79 29.18
CA VAL A 266 -12.35 13.38 30.51
C VAL A 266 -13.44 12.61 31.25
N ALA A 267 -13.13 12.14 32.45
CA ALA A 267 -14.09 11.56 33.40
C ALA A 267 -14.35 12.56 34.53
N THR A 268 -15.58 12.69 34.94
CA THR A 268 -16.01 13.61 35.99
C THR A 268 -16.92 12.91 36.99
N ASN A 269 -16.66 13.07 38.28
CA ASN A 269 -17.53 12.65 39.36
C ASN A 269 -17.73 13.77 40.34
N LEU A 270 -18.96 13.87 40.87
CA LEU A 270 -19.36 14.87 41.88
C LEU A 270 -19.12 14.29 43.27
N LEU A 271 -18.37 14.99 44.09
CA LEU A 271 -18.20 14.72 45.55
C LEU A 271 -19.44 15.17 46.34
N THR A 272 -19.64 14.59 47.49
CA THR A 272 -20.76 14.87 48.40
C THR A 272 -20.78 16.31 48.87
N ASN A 273 -19.66 17.00 48.93
CA ASN A 273 -19.54 18.42 49.28
C ASN A 273 -19.82 19.37 48.05
N GLY A 274 -20.05 18.77 46.86
CA GLY A 274 -20.32 19.53 45.63
C GLY A 274 -19.07 19.93 44.85
N TRP A 275 -17.89 19.44 45.18
CA TRP A 275 -16.68 19.54 44.36
C TRP A 275 -16.65 18.42 43.31
N PHE A 276 -15.73 18.51 42.39
CA PHE A 276 -15.57 17.53 41.32
C PHE A 276 -14.20 16.83 41.40
N VAL A 277 -14.20 15.52 41.20
CA VAL A 277 -13.01 14.77 40.84
C VAL A 277 -13.03 14.61 39.33
N ILE A 278 -11.98 15.08 38.68
CA ILE A 278 -11.87 15.13 37.21
C ILE A 278 -10.58 14.43 36.82
N THR A 279 -10.70 13.40 36.01
CA THR A 279 -9.54 12.71 35.44
C THR A 279 -9.50 13.01 33.95
N ALA A 280 -8.37 13.48 33.43
CA ALA A 280 -8.18 13.85 32.04
C ALA A 280 -6.95 13.16 31.46
N VAL A 281 -7.08 12.66 30.21
CA VAL A 281 -5.97 12.06 29.46
C VAL A 281 -5.97 12.66 28.06
N GLN A 282 -4.81 13.05 27.55
CA GLN A 282 -4.70 13.52 26.18
C GLN A 282 -4.96 12.37 25.20
N THR A 283 -5.79 12.62 24.20
CA THR A 283 -6.15 11.63 23.17
C THR A 283 -4.90 11.16 22.39
N ASP A 284 -3.94 12.05 22.20
CA ASP A 284 -2.69 11.72 21.50
C ASP A 284 -1.84 10.74 22.30
N ASP A 285 -1.81 10.83 23.64
CA ASP A 285 -1.09 9.90 24.51
C ASP A 285 -1.74 8.52 24.50
N VAL A 286 -3.07 8.47 24.52
CA VAL A 286 -3.85 7.22 24.36
C VAL A 286 -3.52 6.54 23.03
N LEU A 287 -3.36 7.31 21.96
CA LEU A 287 -3.10 6.79 20.63
C LEU A 287 -1.61 6.62 20.30
N ALA A 288 -0.69 7.12 21.12
CA ALA A 288 0.75 7.10 20.83
C ALA A 288 1.29 5.69 20.56
N VAL A 289 0.92 4.72 21.41
CA VAL A 289 1.32 3.31 21.27
C VAL A 289 0.72 2.70 20.00
N LEU A 290 -0.55 3.01 19.73
CA LEU A 290 -1.23 2.57 18.50
C LEU A 290 -0.54 3.13 17.26
N ASN A 291 -0.28 4.44 17.22
CA ASN A 291 0.35 5.12 16.09
C ASN A 291 1.76 4.56 15.81
N LYS A 292 2.54 4.28 16.85
CA LYS A 292 3.86 3.64 16.72
C LYS A 292 3.76 2.23 16.13
N SER A 293 2.77 1.45 16.54
CA SER A 293 2.53 0.10 16.02
C SER A 293 2.00 0.14 14.59
N LEU A 294 1.07 1.05 14.29
CA LEU A 294 0.53 1.25 12.94
C LEU A 294 1.62 1.66 11.95
N ASN A 295 2.52 2.57 12.33
CA ASN A 295 3.63 2.99 11.49
C ASN A 295 4.57 1.80 11.17
N ARG A 296 4.84 0.91 12.12
CA ARG A 296 5.62 -0.31 11.87
C ARG A 296 4.90 -1.26 10.90
N ILE A 297 3.60 -1.50 11.10
CA ILE A 297 2.79 -2.33 10.21
C ILE A 297 2.78 -1.74 8.80
N LEU A 298 2.63 -0.44 8.68
CA LEU A 298 2.61 0.27 7.40
C LEU A 298 3.94 0.14 6.67
N MET A 299 5.07 0.29 7.37
CA MET A 299 6.41 0.08 6.81
C MET A 299 6.60 -1.36 6.32
N ILE A 300 6.24 -2.36 7.13
CA ILE A 300 6.33 -3.77 6.75
C ILE A 300 5.45 -4.05 5.52
N THR A 301 4.25 -3.50 5.49
CA THR A 301 3.32 -3.65 4.38
C THR A 301 3.84 -3.05 3.09
N ILE A 302 4.46 -1.86 3.13
CA ILE A 302 5.10 -1.23 1.97
C ILE A 302 6.25 -2.11 1.45
N ILE A 303 7.07 -2.67 2.33
CA ILE A 303 8.17 -3.56 1.94
C ILE A 303 7.63 -4.82 1.26
N LEU A 304 6.65 -5.49 1.86
CA LEU A 304 6.06 -6.72 1.31
C LEU A 304 5.38 -6.49 -0.03
N THR A 305 4.63 -5.39 -0.19
CA THR A 305 3.99 -5.05 -1.46
C THR A 305 5.02 -4.72 -2.54
N SER A 306 6.09 -4.03 -2.19
CA SER A 306 7.19 -3.74 -3.13
C SER A 306 7.88 -5.02 -3.60
N LEU A 307 8.17 -5.97 -2.69
CA LEU A 307 8.75 -7.27 -3.03
C LEU A 307 7.80 -8.10 -3.91
N ALA A 308 6.51 -8.11 -3.61
CA ALA A 308 5.51 -8.79 -4.42
C ALA A 308 5.45 -8.21 -5.84
N LEU A 309 5.54 -6.90 -5.98
CA LEU A 309 5.52 -6.20 -7.27
C LEU A 309 6.76 -6.54 -8.10
N ILE A 310 7.94 -6.55 -7.48
CA ILE A 310 9.19 -7.00 -8.11
C ILE A 310 9.07 -8.45 -8.59
N TYR A 311 8.52 -9.34 -7.75
CA TYR A 311 8.30 -10.73 -8.12
C TYR A 311 7.34 -10.89 -9.30
N ILE A 312 6.23 -10.15 -9.31
CA ILE A 312 5.25 -10.15 -10.43
C ILE A 312 5.92 -9.68 -11.72
N CYS A 313 6.71 -8.60 -11.68
CA CYS A 313 7.47 -8.11 -12.83
C CYS A 313 8.46 -9.15 -13.35
N PHE A 314 9.18 -9.82 -12.46
CA PHE A 314 10.12 -10.87 -12.81
C PHE A 314 9.42 -12.08 -13.48
N MET A 315 8.29 -12.52 -12.93
CA MET A 315 7.50 -13.60 -13.51
C MET A 315 6.91 -13.22 -14.87
N ALA A 316 6.37 -12.00 -15.00
CA ALA A 316 5.88 -11.49 -16.28
C ALA A 316 6.98 -11.45 -17.35
N TYR A 317 8.18 -11.04 -16.98
CA TYR A 317 9.35 -11.07 -17.88
C TYR A 317 9.70 -12.51 -18.33
N LYS A 318 9.76 -13.47 -17.39
CA LYS A 318 10.06 -14.89 -17.72
C LYS A 318 9.01 -15.52 -18.63
N ILE A 319 7.72 -15.32 -18.34
CA ILE A 319 6.62 -15.85 -19.17
C ILE A 319 6.71 -15.27 -20.58
N ALA A 320 6.98 -13.99 -20.70
CA ALA A 320 7.09 -13.33 -21.97
C ALA A 320 8.29 -13.82 -22.79
N ALA A 321 9.43 -14.04 -22.18
CA ALA A 321 10.60 -14.61 -22.86
C ALA A 321 10.32 -16.03 -23.38
N SER A 322 9.62 -16.86 -22.60
CA SER A 322 9.21 -18.21 -23.00
C SER A 322 8.24 -18.22 -24.18
N ILE A 323 7.25 -17.29 -24.18
CA ILE A 323 6.29 -17.18 -25.27
C ILE A 323 6.98 -16.77 -26.57
N ASN A 324 7.91 -15.79 -26.53
CA ASN A 324 8.65 -15.36 -27.72
C ASN A 324 9.44 -16.53 -28.33
N GLN A 325 10.15 -17.32 -27.51
CA GLN A 325 10.87 -18.50 -28.02
C GLN A 325 9.93 -19.53 -28.66
N THR A 326 8.72 -19.68 -28.16
CA THR A 326 7.74 -20.61 -28.70
C THR A 326 7.16 -20.09 -30.01
N VAL A 327 6.87 -18.80 -30.12
CA VAL A 327 6.43 -18.16 -31.35
C VAL A 327 7.48 -18.25 -32.44
N ASP A 328 8.74 -17.92 -32.15
CA ASP A 328 9.84 -18.05 -33.11
C ASP A 328 10.00 -19.49 -33.63
N LYS A 329 9.86 -20.51 -32.77
CA LYS A 329 9.92 -21.92 -33.19
C LYS A 329 8.71 -22.32 -34.05
N LEU A 330 7.54 -21.76 -33.82
CA LEU A 330 6.36 -22.01 -34.62
C LEU A 330 6.46 -21.33 -35.99
N ASP A 331 6.98 -20.10 -36.05
CA ASP A 331 7.19 -19.37 -37.29
C ASP A 331 8.21 -20.09 -38.19
N VAL A 332 9.33 -20.57 -37.65
CA VAL A 332 10.32 -21.35 -38.41
C VAL A 332 9.71 -22.64 -38.94
N LYS A 333 8.88 -23.34 -38.16
CA LYS A 333 8.19 -24.55 -38.64
C LYS A 333 7.14 -24.27 -39.68
N ALA A 334 6.46 -23.10 -39.59
CA ALA A 334 5.45 -22.67 -40.54
C ALA A 334 6.07 -22.23 -41.89
N GLN A 335 7.36 -21.87 -41.94
CA GLN A 335 8.07 -21.41 -43.14
C GLN A 335 8.63 -22.54 -43.96
N LYS A 336 8.83 -23.73 -43.42
CA LYS A 336 9.48 -24.83 -44.14
C LYS A 336 8.45 -25.84 -44.65
N ASP A 337 8.77 -26.50 -45.76
CA ASP A 337 8.07 -27.68 -46.23
C ASP A 337 8.43 -28.89 -45.33
N LEU A 338 7.42 -29.53 -44.74
CA LEU A 338 7.60 -30.56 -43.73
C LEU A 338 8.27 -31.83 -44.28
N LEU A 339 8.17 -32.10 -45.56
CA LEU A 339 8.77 -33.28 -46.22
C LEU A 339 10.26 -33.04 -46.51
N THR A 340 10.57 -31.89 -47.08
CA THR A 340 11.87 -31.60 -47.71
C THR A 340 12.78 -30.68 -46.89
N GLY A 341 12.23 -29.93 -45.93
CA GLY A 341 13.01 -29.06 -45.03
C GLY A 341 13.43 -27.71 -45.65
N ILE A 342 13.29 -27.50 -46.95
CA ILE A 342 13.47 -26.19 -47.62
C ILE A 342 12.24 -25.30 -47.43
N TYR A 343 12.24 -24.03 -47.92
CA TYR A 343 11.07 -23.17 -47.77
C TYR A 343 9.84 -23.77 -48.45
N ASN A 344 8.69 -23.64 -47.81
CA ASN A 344 7.41 -23.92 -48.45
C ASN A 344 7.04 -22.80 -49.47
N LYS A 345 6.07 -23.06 -50.32
CA LYS A 345 5.61 -22.14 -51.37
C LYS A 345 5.46 -20.71 -50.89
N ARG A 346 4.62 -20.54 -49.87
CA ARG A 346 4.27 -19.21 -49.34
C ARG A 346 5.50 -18.44 -48.87
N SER A 347 6.34 -19.07 -48.06
CA SER A 347 7.53 -18.42 -47.51
C SER A 347 8.59 -18.15 -48.58
N PHE A 348 8.71 -19.04 -49.54
CA PHE A 348 9.60 -18.82 -50.69
C PHE A 348 9.16 -17.57 -51.50
N GLU A 349 7.89 -17.49 -51.87
CA GLU A 349 7.32 -16.35 -52.61
C GLU A 349 7.51 -15.04 -51.83
N GLU A 350 7.16 -15.00 -50.53
CA GLU A 350 7.31 -13.82 -49.66
C GLU A 350 8.79 -13.35 -49.57
N ILE A 351 9.73 -14.30 -49.38
CA ILE A 351 11.15 -13.97 -49.25
C ILE A 351 11.73 -13.50 -50.62
N VAL A 352 11.40 -14.18 -51.71
CA VAL A 352 11.86 -13.79 -53.04
C VAL A 352 11.33 -12.42 -53.41
N ASP A 353 10.02 -12.18 -53.23
CA ASP A 353 9.41 -10.91 -53.55
C ASP A 353 9.99 -9.75 -52.75
N SER A 354 10.30 -9.97 -51.46
CA SER A 354 11.01 -9.01 -50.61
C SER A 354 12.42 -8.69 -51.12
N ASN A 355 13.15 -9.68 -51.62
CA ASN A 355 14.51 -9.48 -52.18
C ASN A 355 14.50 -8.77 -53.51
N LEU A 356 13.48 -9.00 -54.34
CA LEU A 356 13.34 -8.32 -55.60
C LEU A 356 12.86 -6.86 -55.50
N LYS A 357 12.09 -6.55 -54.43
CA LYS A 357 11.65 -5.18 -54.08
C LYS A 357 12.73 -4.30 -53.52
N ASP A 358 13.62 -4.90 -52.71
CA ASP A 358 14.74 -4.21 -52.07
C ASP A 358 16.02 -5.02 -52.34
N PRO A 359 16.52 -4.99 -53.58
CA PRO A 359 17.67 -5.81 -53.97
C PRO A 359 18.95 -5.34 -53.27
N ALA A 360 19.76 -6.29 -52.88
CA ALA A 360 21.07 -5.97 -52.32
C ALA A 360 21.92 -5.25 -53.39
N PRO A 361 22.67 -4.20 -53.02
CA PRO A 361 23.55 -3.52 -53.93
C PRO A 361 24.59 -4.48 -54.52
N ASP A 362 24.95 -4.27 -55.75
CA ASP A 362 25.95 -5.07 -56.53
C ASP A 362 25.59 -6.57 -56.64
N MET A 363 24.27 -6.89 -56.69
CA MET A 363 23.79 -8.26 -56.85
C MET A 363 22.80 -8.40 -58.02
N SER A 364 23.00 -9.47 -58.77
CA SER A 364 22.06 -9.93 -59.78
C SER A 364 21.33 -11.19 -59.31
N TYR A 365 20.11 -11.37 -59.78
CA TYR A 365 19.24 -12.49 -59.36
C TYR A 365 18.79 -13.30 -60.59
N ALA A 366 18.70 -14.63 -60.42
CA ALA A 366 18.02 -15.47 -61.40
C ALA A 366 17.16 -16.51 -60.67
N LEU A 367 15.95 -16.71 -61.18
CA LEU A 367 15.04 -17.76 -60.69
C LEU A 367 15.21 -19.01 -61.53
N ILE A 368 15.47 -20.14 -60.88
CA ILE A 368 15.49 -21.45 -61.51
C ILE A 368 14.30 -22.26 -61.03
N PHE A 369 13.39 -22.56 -61.93
CA PHE A 369 12.24 -23.43 -61.64
C PHE A 369 12.56 -24.85 -62.13
N MET A 370 12.36 -25.84 -61.27
CA MET A 370 12.75 -27.23 -61.43
C MET A 370 11.57 -28.16 -61.22
N ASP A 371 11.51 -29.20 -62.01
CA ASP A 371 10.45 -30.22 -61.93
C ASP A 371 11.14 -31.59 -61.99
N VAL A 372 10.71 -32.52 -61.15
CA VAL A 372 11.24 -33.90 -61.15
C VAL A 372 10.63 -34.69 -62.27
N ASP A 373 11.41 -35.03 -63.25
CA ASP A 373 10.94 -35.72 -64.48
C ASP A 373 10.30 -37.07 -64.15
N ASN A 374 9.11 -37.29 -64.70
CA ASN A 374 8.34 -38.53 -64.57
C ASN A 374 8.01 -38.93 -63.11
N PHE A 375 7.93 -37.98 -62.18
CA PHE A 375 7.67 -38.23 -60.79
C PHE A 375 6.38 -39.03 -60.54
N LYS A 376 5.30 -38.72 -61.31
CA LYS A 376 4.06 -39.50 -61.24
C LYS A 376 4.32 -40.98 -61.53
N GLY A 377 5.16 -41.28 -62.51
CA GLY A 377 5.54 -42.67 -62.84
C GLY A 377 6.34 -43.34 -61.72
N VAL A 378 7.09 -42.59 -60.91
CA VAL A 378 7.73 -43.11 -59.69
C VAL A 378 6.66 -43.50 -58.67
N ASN A 379 5.73 -42.62 -58.37
CA ASN A 379 4.63 -42.90 -57.45
C ASN A 379 3.79 -44.12 -57.87
N ASP A 380 3.45 -44.17 -59.14
CA ASP A 380 2.58 -45.22 -59.71
C ASP A 380 3.27 -46.62 -59.65
N ARG A 381 4.60 -46.66 -59.78
CA ARG A 381 5.37 -47.93 -59.76
C ARG A 381 5.87 -48.35 -58.40
N CYS A 382 6.28 -47.40 -57.58
CA CYS A 382 7.02 -47.68 -56.34
C CYS A 382 6.26 -47.24 -55.06
N GLY A 383 5.08 -46.59 -55.23
CA GLY A 383 4.32 -46.05 -54.12
C GLY A 383 4.75 -44.68 -53.62
N HIS A 384 3.86 -44.03 -52.89
CA HIS A 384 4.05 -42.64 -52.43
C HIS A 384 5.22 -42.51 -51.44
N ASP A 385 5.47 -43.52 -50.58
CA ASP A 385 6.59 -43.51 -49.61
C ASP A 385 7.94 -43.41 -50.34
N VAL A 386 8.11 -44.12 -51.45
CA VAL A 386 9.29 -44.03 -52.31
C VAL A 386 9.39 -42.69 -53.02
N GLY A 387 8.25 -42.17 -53.49
CA GLY A 387 8.15 -40.83 -54.05
C GLY A 387 8.58 -39.74 -53.03
N ASP A 388 8.17 -39.86 -51.80
CA ASP A 388 8.56 -38.93 -50.72
C ASP A 388 10.08 -38.98 -50.47
N MET A 389 10.67 -40.19 -50.49
CA MET A 389 12.13 -40.36 -50.39
C MET A 389 12.87 -39.74 -51.58
N VAL A 390 12.33 -39.84 -52.78
CA VAL A 390 12.87 -39.16 -53.99
C VAL A 390 12.84 -37.66 -53.84
N LEU A 391 11.73 -37.08 -53.38
CA LEU A 391 11.61 -35.61 -53.12
C LEU A 391 12.56 -35.13 -52.03
N LYS A 392 12.74 -35.90 -50.96
CA LYS A 392 13.75 -35.56 -49.91
C LYS A 392 15.16 -35.58 -50.49
N ARG A 393 15.50 -36.58 -51.28
CA ARG A 393 16.79 -36.66 -51.96
C ARG A 393 17.01 -35.52 -52.94
N PHE A 394 16.00 -35.16 -53.69
CA PHE A 394 16.05 -34.06 -54.66
C PHE A 394 16.29 -32.71 -53.96
N ALA A 395 15.56 -32.45 -52.88
CA ALA A 395 15.75 -31.27 -52.04
C ALA A 395 17.15 -31.23 -51.39
N HIS A 396 17.67 -32.38 -50.95
CA HIS A 396 19.02 -32.46 -50.42
C HIS A 396 20.07 -32.16 -51.49
N THR A 397 19.83 -32.58 -52.76
CA THR A 397 20.70 -32.23 -53.90
C THR A 397 20.68 -30.72 -54.16
N ILE A 398 19.51 -30.09 -54.09
CA ILE A 398 19.36 -28.63 -54.16
C ILE A 398 20.22 -28.00 -53.05
N ASP A 399 20.08 -28.46 -51.85
CA ASP A 399 20.78 -27.88 -50.69
C ASP A 399 22.31 -28.03 -50.79
N THR A 400 22.79 -29.13 -51.39
CA THR A 400 24.21 -29.40 -51.58
C THR A 400 24.85 -28.63 -52.74
N VAL A 401 24.11 -28.43 -53.84
CA VAL A 401 24.65 -27.80 -55.05
C VAL A 401 24.56 -26.29 -54.99
N PHE A 402 23.46 -25.76 -54.44
CA PHE A 402 23.21 -24.31 -54.33
C PHE A 402 23.78 -23.76 -53.00
N ARG A 403 24.23 -22.51 -53.04
CA ARG A 403 24.86 -21.87 -51.87
C ARG A 403 23.83 -21.63 -50.72
N ASP A 404 24.30 -21.45 -49.51
CA ASP A 404 23.46 -21.07 -48.37
C ASP A 404 22.81 -19.70 -48.58
N SER A 405 23.43 -18.83 -49.39
CA SER A 405 22.89 -17.52 -49.74
C SER A 405 21.71 -17.60 -50.71
N ASP A 406 21.54 -18.70 -51.46
CA ASP A 406 20.48 -18.91 -52.40
C ASP A 406 19.18 -19.30 -51.67
N ILE A 407 18.03 -18.76 -52.12
CA ILE A 407 16.74 -19.06 -51.52
C ILE A 407 16.14 -20.27 -52.20
N LYS A 408 15.91 -21.34 -51.46
CA LYS A 408 15.50 -22.65 -51.94
C LYS A 408 14.09 -22.98 -51.44
N GLY A 409 13.15 -23.32 -52.32
CA GLY A 409 11.78 -23.61 -51.93
C GLY A 409 11.13 -24.72 -52.78
N ARG A 410 10.12 -25.38 -52.16
CA ARG A 410 9.22 -26.33 -52.82
C ARG A 410 7.89 -25.67 -53.02
N LEU A 411 7.44 -25.51 -54.26
CA LEU A 411 6.18 -24.82 -54.60
C LEU A 411 4.97 -25.75 -54.55
N GLY A 412 5.18 -27.05 -54.74
CA GLY A 412 4.10 -28.06 -54.64
C GLY A 412 4.51 -29.34 -55.34
N GLY A 413 3.93 -30.47 -54.97
CA GLY A 413 4.18 -31.77 -55.61
C GLY A 413 5.69 -32.06 -55.85
N ASP A 414 6.05 -32.07 -57.11
CA ASP A 414 7.40 -32.30 -57.66
C ASP A 414 8.11 -31.03 -58.13
N GLU A 415 7.56 -29.85 -57.82
CA GLU A 415 8.00 -28.53 -58.28
C GLU A 415 8.88 -27.87 -57.19
N PHE A 416 10.07 -27.41 -57.58
CA PHE A 416 11.05 -26.73 -56.78
C PHE A 416 11.51 -25.42 -57.44
N CYS A 417 11.86 -24.44 -56.64
CA CYS A 417 12.43 -23.18 -57.11
C CYS A 417 13.67 -22.81 -56.30
N VAL A 418 14.60 -22.17 -56.96
CA VAL A 418 15.77 -21.55 -56.32
C VAL A 418 15.98 -20.16 -56.91
N LEU A 419 16.00 -19.13 -56.02
CA LEU A 419 16.50 -17.80 -56.38
C LEU A 419 18.03 -17.80 -56.14
N VAL A 420 18.75 -17.76 -57.23
CA VAL A 420 20.22 -17.70 -57.20
C VAL A 420 20.67 -16.25 -57.12
N ARG A 421 21.58 -15.99 -56.20
CA ARG A 421 22.21 -14.68 -56.00
C ARG A 421 23.61 -14.70 -56.60
N MET A 422 23.87 -13.77 -57.46
CA MET A 422 25.16 -13.65 -58.16
C MET A 422 25.68 -12.20 -58.00
N PRO A 423 27.02 -12.01 -57.94
CA PRO A 423 27.57 -10.66 -58.07
C PRO A 423 27.02 -9.98 -59.31
N GLU A 424 26.84 -8.65 -59.29
CA GLU A 424 26.43 -7.89 -60.43
C GLU A 424 27.51 -8.00 -61.52
N GLU A 425 27.11 -8.51 -62.68
CA GLU A 425 27.97 -8.64 -63.83
C GLU A 425 27.53 -7.65 -64.90
N SER A 426 28.48 -6.90 -65.41
CA SER A 426 28.22 -5.93 -66.46
C SER A 426 27.85 -6.58 -67.80
N ASP A 427 28.25 -7.86 -67.97
CA ASP A 427 27.97 -8.64 -69.20
C ASP A 427 26.89 -9.71 -68.92
N ARG A 428 25.79 -9.59 -69.62
CA ARG A 428 24.69 -10.56 -69.58
C ARG A 428 25.15 -11.99 -69.93
N ASN A 429 26.14 -12.12 -70.85
CA ASN A 429 26.67 -13.43 -71.21
C ASN A 429 27.35 -14.13 -70.04
N GLN A 430 27.99 -13.37 -69.14
CA GLN A 430 28.56 -13.92 -67.94
C GLN A 430 27.50 -14.43 -66.96
N LEU A 431 26.38 -13.71 -66.79
CA LEU A 431 25.24 -14.17 -65.98
C LEU A 431 24.65 -15.47 -66.55
N ILE A 432 24.49 -15.55 -67.87
CA ILE A 432 24.02 -16.75 -68.58
C ILE A 432 24.99 -17.91 -68.38
N SER A 433 26.31 -17.66 -68.46
CA SER A 433 27.34 -18.66 -68.19
C SER A 433 27.27 -19.20 -66.77
N ASN A 434 27.12 -18.32 -65.77
CA ASN A 434 26.99 -18.68 -64.38
C ASN A 434 25.76 -19.57 -64.11
N ILE A 435 24.60 -19.21 -64.73
CA ILE A 435 23.38 -20.02 -64.60
C ILE A 435 23.55 -21.39 -65.28
N ASN A 436 24.15 -21.44 -66.47
CA ASN A 436 24.43 -22.68 -67.16
C ASN A 436 25.32 -23.61 -66.31
N GLU A 437 26.34 -23.05 -65.66
CA GLU A 437 27.26 -23.82 -64.80
C GLU A 437 26.54 -24.40 -63.59
N VAL A 438 25.66 -23.60 -62.92
CA VAL A 438 24.90 -24.08 -61.78
C VAL A 438 23.88 -25.14 -62.17
N CYS A 439 23.16 -24.97 -63.29
CA CYS A 439 22.23 -25.96 -63.82
C CYS A 439 22.96 -27.25 -64.20
N ARG A 440 24.13 -27.14 -64.86
CA ARG A 440 24.98 -28.29 -65.19
C ARG A 440 25.42 -29.03 -63.94
N ARG A 441 25.96 -28.35 -62.94
CA ARG A 441 26.35 -28.95 -61.67
C ARG A 441 25.20 -29.69 -60.98
N PHE A 442 23.98 -29.16 -61.03
CA PHE A 442 22.81 -29.79 -60.47
C PHE A 442 22.44 -31.07 -61.22
N THR A 443 22.39 -31.01 -62.56
CA THR A 443 22.13 -32.17 -63.41
C THR A 443 23.19 -33.24 -63.20
N ASP A 444 24.50 -32.90 -63.21
CA ASP A 444 25.61 -33.82 -62.94
C ASP A 444 25.51 -34.48 -61.54
N ALA A 445 25.04 -33.73 -60.55
CA ALA A 445 24.82 -34.26 -59.18
C ALA A 445 23.67 -35.27 -59.13
N LEU A 446 22.59 -35.03 -59.87
CA LEU A 446 21.49 -35.99 -59.99
C LEU A 446 21.93 -37.25 -60.73
N HIS A 447 22.68 -37.13 -61.84
CA HIS A 447 23.21 -38.28 -62.60
C HIS A 447 24.19 -39.11 -61.74
N LYS A 448 25.13 -38.49 -61.02
CA LYS A 448 26.02 -39.18 -60.09
C LYS A 448 25.29 -39.93 -59.00
N GLN A 449 24.21 -39.40 -58.53
CA GLN A 449 23.37 -40.10 -57.56
C GLN A 449 22.65 -41.28 -58.17
N ALA A 450 22.26 -41.19 -59.42
CA ALA A 450 21.68 -42.30 -60.17
C ALA A 450 22.67 -43.44 -60.33
N ASP A 451 23.93 -43.14 -60.65
CA ASP A 451 25.01 -44.13 -60.82
C ASP A 451 25.52 -44.77 -59.53
N SER A 452 25.47 -43.98 -58.42
CA SER A 452 25.92 -44.42 -57.09
C SER A 452 24.83 -45.04 -56.24
N ALA A 453 23.56 -45.03 -56.73
CA ALA A 453 22.43 -45.54 -55.98
C ALA A 453 22.60 -47.00 -55.61
N ARG A 454 22.80 -47.27 -54.34
CA ARG A 454 22.37 -48.53 -53.73
C ARG A 454 20.92 -48.74 -54.15
N GLN A 455 20.56 -49.93 -54.58
CA GLN A 455 19.37 -50.39 -55.30
C GLN A 455 17.98 -49.97 -54.73
N ASP A 456 17.91 -49.02 -53.78
CA ASP A 456 16.68 -48.76 -52.97
C ASP A 456 15.82 -47.59 -53.47
N LEU A 457 16.36 -46.68 -54.33
CA LEU A 457 15.57 -45.54 -54.85
C LEU A 457 15.72 -45.38 -56.38
N PRO A 458 14.61 -45.13 -57.11
CA PRO A 458 14.65 -44.89 -58.54
C PRO A 458 15.49 -43.65 -58.89
N ALA A 459 16.30 -43.77 -59.98
CA ALA A 459 16.95 -42.61 -60.53
C ALA A 459 15.93 -41.64 -61.18
N VAL A 460 16.10 -40.37 -60.92
CA VAL A 460 15.25 -39.29 -61.50
C VAL A 460 16.13 -38.24 -62.14
N THR A 461 15.61 -37.64 -63.18
CA THR A 461 16.22 -36.47 -63.85
C THR A 461 15.36 -35.22 -63.55
N SER A 462 15.83 -34.11 -63.93
CA SER A 462 15.10 -32.83 -63.76
C SER A 462 15.05 -32.01 -65.04
N SER A 463 13.88 -31.52 -65.36
CA SER A 463 13.74 -30.43 -66.31
C SER A 463 13.81 -29.10 -65.53
N MET A 464 14.58 -28.12 -66.07
CA MET A 464 14.74 -26.82 -65.43
C MET A 464 14.46 -25.67 -66.40
N GLY A 465 13.86 -24.59 -65.91
CA GLY A 465 13.75 -23.34 -66.59
C GLY A 465 14.32 -22.20 -65.75
N ALA A 466 15.16 -21.39 -66.36
CA ALA A 466 15.78 -20.27 -65.67
C ALA A 466 15.36 -18.93 -66.29
N ALA A 467 15.20 -17.92 -65.45
CA ALA A 467 14.96 -16.55 -65.86
C ALA A 467 15.85 -15.57 -65.10
N ILE A 468 16.52 -14.68 -65.83
CA ILE A 468 17.34 -13.61 -65.21
C ILE A 468 16.41 -12.46 -64.85
N TRP A 469 16.50 -11.95 -63.66
CA TRP A 469 15.77 -10.80 -63.21
C TRP A 469 16.24 -9.52 -63.96
N ALA A 470 15.29 -8.73 -64.50
CA ALA A 470 15.61 -7.59 -65.31
C ALA A 470 15.68 -6.26 -64.51
N GLY A 471 15.47 -6.31 -63.21
CA GLY A 471 15.43 -5.16 -62.33
C GLY A 471 13.98 -4.70 -62.02
N ILE A 472 13.86 -3.70 -61.17
CA ILE A 472 12.57 -3.14 -60.79
C ILE A 472 11.90 -2.51 -62.02
N PRO A 473 10.58 -2.73 -62.27
CA PRO A 473 9.55 -3.20 -61.33
C PRO A 473 9.22 -4.71 -61.35
N GLU A 474 10.04 -5.56 -61.99
CA GLU A 474 9.73 -6.99 -62.14
C GLU A 474 9.66 -7.67 -60.75
N GLY A 475 8.47 -8.17 -60.38
CA GLY A 475 8.25 -8.96 -59.18
C GLY A 475 8.39 -10.48 -59.36
N PHE A 476 8.11 -11.23 -58.31
CA PHE A 476 8.21 -12.71 -58.30
C PHE A 476 7.31 -13.34 -59.40
N GLU A 477 6.05 -12.94 -59.52
CA GLU A 477 5.11 -13.58 -60.49
C GLU A 477 5.57 -13.47 -61.93
N GLU A 478 6.09 -12.30 -62.31
CA GLU A 478 6.59 -12.12 -63.68
C GLU A 478 7.85 -12.93 -63.95
N LEU A 479 8.81 -12.92 -63.01
CA LEU A 479 10.03 -13.70 -63.09
C LEU A 479 9.75 -15.21 -63.10
N TYR A 480 8.77 -15.66 -62.26
CA TYR A 480 8.29 -17.03 -62.24
C TYR A 480 7.69 -17.46 -63.56
N HIS A 481 6.85 -16.64 -64.19
CA HIS A 481 6.25 -16.95 -65.47
C HIS A 481 7.28 -17.11 -66.60
N LYS A 482 8.34 -16.28 -66.58
CA LYS A 482 9.48 -16.43 -67.49
C LYS A 482 10.22 -17.75 -67.29
N ALA A 483 10.49 -18.13 -66.06
CA ALA A 483 11.14 -19.38 -65.68
C ALA A 483 10.27 -20.60 -66.06
N ASP A 484 8.96 -20.56 -65.80
CA ASP A 484 8.01 -21.61 -66.18
C ASP A 484 7.94 -21.81 -67.73
N THR A 485 7.91 -20.72 -68.47
CA THR A 485 7.97 -20.79 -69.94
C THR A 485 9.24 -21.52 -70.42
N ALA A 486 10.38 -21.22 -69.77
CA ALA A 486 11.65 -21.91 -70.07
C ALA A 486 11.67 -23.38 -69.64
N LEU A 487 11.05 -23.71 -68.49
CA LEU A 487 10.86 -25.08 -68.01
C LEU A 487 10.04 -25.92 -68.99
N TYR A 488 8.94 -25.33 -69.49
CA TYR A 488 8.11 -25.99 -70.48
C TYR A 488 8.91 -26.31 -71.77
N ALA A 489 9.77 -25.38 -72.20
CA ALA A 489 10.67 -25.62 -73.32
C ALA A 489 11.61 -26.78 -73.09
N SER A 490 12.17 -26.92 -71.86
CA SER A 490 13.03 -28.03 -71.45
C SER A 490 12.28 -29.36 -71.46
N LYS A 491 11.05 -29.41 -70.98
CA LYS A 491 10.18 -30.60 -71.02
C LYS A 491 9.90 -31.04 -72.45
N LYS A 492 9.70 -30.11 -73.40
CA LYS A 492 9.48 -30.38 -74.83
C LYS A 492 10.75 -30.89 -75.55
N ARG A 493 11.94 -30.48 -75.10
CA ARG A 493 13.24 -30.91 -75.68
C ARG A 493 13.65 -32.32 -75.28
N GLY A 494 12.82 -33.05 -74.53
CA GLY A 494 13.11 -34.44 -74.16
C GLY A 494 13.40 -34.64 -72.69
N LYS A 495 13.19 -33.57 -71.84
CA LYS A 495 13.48 -33.58 -70.40
C LYS A 495 14.99 -33.66 -70.11
N ASP A 496 15.37 -33.83 -68.82
CA ASP A 496 16.76 -33.92 -68.38
C ASP A 496 17.67 -32.82 -68.94
N THR A 497 17.19 -31.61 -68.94
CA THR A 497 17.84 -30.43 -69.52
C THR A 497 17.32 -29.14 -68.92
N TRP A 498 17.98 -28.04 -69.26
CA TRP A 498 17.51 -26.68 -68.85
C TRP A 498 17.46 -25.73 -70.03
N THR A 499 16.63 -24.74 -69.88
CA THR A 499 16.49 -23.62 -70.82
C THR A 499 16.54 -22.30 -70.05
N ILE A 500 17.22 -21.28 -70.55
CA ILE A 500 17.20 -19.93 -70.02
C ILE A 500 16.26 -19.08 -70.88
N HIS A 501 15.31 -18.39 -70.25
CA HIS A 501 14.36 -17.55 -70.96
C HIS A 501 15.06 -16.46 -71.77
N GLY A 502 14.65 -16.28 -73.06
CA GLY A 502 15.23 -15.30 -73.95
C GLY A 502 16.64 -15.56 -74.42
N VAL A 503 17.14 -16.81 -74.27
CA VAL A 503 18.42 -17.27 -74.78
C VAL A 503 18.15 -18.37 -75.81
N GLU A 504 18.43 -18.12 -77.09
CA GLU A 504 18.42 -19.15 -78.13
C GLU A 504 19.68 -19.99 -78.01
N LYS A 505 19.54 -21.33 -77.99
CA LYS A 505 20.65 -22.29 -78.11
C LYS A 505 20.88 -22.67 -79.53
#